data_1423e3517fae7863754ffef008aa6d1c
#
_entry.id   1423e3517fae7863754ffef008aa6d1c
#
_cell.length_a   1.000
_cell.length_b   1.000
_cell.length_c   1.000
_cell.angle_alpha   90.00
_cell.angle_beta   90.00
_cell.angle_gamma   90.00
#
_symmetry.space_group_name_H-M   'P 1'
#
loop_
_entity.id
_entity.type
_entity.pdbx_description
1 polymer ?
#
loop_
_entity_poly.entity_id
_entity_poly.type
_entity_poly.pdbx_seq_one_letter_code
_entity_poly.pdbx_strand_id
1 'polypeptide(L)'
;ILGYVLLMQTIGLLIAFLFGTIERNFNWETGALSSFSHLLDGFIYGSFIVAYYYYHKNKKHQEEVASYNQALSESRITQLKAQLNPHFLFNNLNVLDQLLVEDKQKAFEFLNEFADIYRYVLQATDKKLVPIHEELTFAMQYFKLIQHKYGDAYQLEIESSGSGYIVPLTLQLLIENAIQHNFGTSDTPICIK
;
A
#
# COMPACT_ATOMS: atom_id res chain seq x y z
N ILE A 1 39.47 15.65 17.56
CA ILE A 1 39.75 16.60 18.66
C ILE A 1 41.25 16.70 18.84
N LEU A 2 41.98 15.62 19.11
CA LEU A 2 43.44 15.66 19.35
C LEU A 2 44.22 16.35 18.20
N GLY A 3 43.89 16.01 16.95
CA GLY A 3 44.46 16.66 15.76
C GLY A 3 44.16 18.17 15.69
N TYR A 4 42.96 18.58 16.05
CA TYR A 4 42.60 19.99 16.13
C TYR A 4 43.42 20.74 17.19
N VAL A 5 43.55 20.19 18.40
CA VAL A 5 44.34 20.78 19.48
C VAL A 5 45.80 20.94 19.05
N LEU A 6 46.42 19.88 18.47
CA LEU A 6 47.80 19.94 17.96
C LEU A 6 47.96 21.01 16.88
N LEU A 7 47.01 21.09 15.94
CA LEU A 7 47.06 22.11 14.87
C LEU A 7 46.98 23.51 15.45
N MET A 8 46.09 23.80 16.37
CA MET A 8 45.93 25.13 16.98
C MET A 8 47.14 25.51 17.82
N GLN A 9 47.73 24.55 18.53
CA GLN A 9 48.96 24.76 19.28
C GLN A 9 50.12 25.09 18.37
N THR A 10 50.31 24.38 17.25
CA THR A 10 51.37 24.65 16.28
C THR A 10 51.19 26.01 15.59
N ILE A 11 49.99 26.39 15.25
CA ILE A 11 49.67 27.71 14.70
C ILE A 11 49.99 28.82 15.73
N GLY A 12 49.56 28.63 16.98
CA GLY A 12 49.85 29.57 18.08
C GLY A 12 51.36 29.76 18.30
N LEU A 13 52.15 28.71 18.30
CA LEU A 13 53.60 28.71 18.39
C LEU A 13 54.23 29.49 17.22
N LEU A 14 53.77 29.21 15.99
CA LEU A 14 54.30 29.91 14.79
C LEU A 14 54.02 31.42 14.86
N ILE A 15 52.83 31.81 15.27
CA ILE A 15 52.46 33.23 15.43
C ILE A 15 53.35 33.87 16.53
N ALA A 16 53.50 33.23 17.69
CA ALA A 16 54.32 33.71 18.77
C ALA A 16 55.80 33.84 18.35
N PHE A 17 56.30 32.94 17.52
CA PHE A 17 57.65 33.03 16.93
C PHE A 17 57.80 34.24 16.01
N LEU A 18 56.87 34.43 15.09
CA LEU A 18 56.89 35.53 14.12
C LEU A 18 56.85 36.92 14.81
N PHE A 19 56.18 37.03 15.91
CA PHE A 19 56.07 38.29 16.66
C PHE A 19 57.06 38.40 17.82
N GLY A 20 57.98 37.48 18.00
CA GLY A 20 59.00 37.51 19.03
C GLY A 20 58.47 37.43 20.47
N THR A 21 57.33 36.84 20.68
CA THR A 21 56.61 36.79 21.97
C THR A 21 56.65 35.44 22.66
N ILE A 22 57.53 34.48 22.19
CA ILE A 22 57.61 33.11 22.70
C ILE A 22 57.84 33.08 24.20
N GLU A 23 58.84 33.78 24.72
CA GLU A 23 59.19 33.77 26.13
C GLU A 23 58.11 34.29 27.04
N ARG A 24 57.32 35.25 26.57
CA ARG A 24 56.18 35.83 27.32
C ARG A 24 54.95 34.99 27.33
N ASN A 25 54.63 34.28 26.22
CA ASN A 25 53.38 33.62 26.01
C ASN A 25 53.49 32.06 26.10
N PHE A 26 54.70 31.55 26.28
CA PHE A 26 54.94 30.11 26.31
C PHE A 26 55.59 29.63 27.61
N ASN A 27 54.93 29.88 28.76
CA ASN A 27 55.25 29.24 29.99
C ASN A 27 54.29 28.02 30.18
N TRP A 28 54.66 27.11 31.16
CA TRP A 28 53.89 25.91 31.38
C TRP A 28 52.42 26.20 31.73
N GLU A 29 52.10 27.22 32.48
CA GLU A 29 50.75 27.55 32.90
C GLU A 29 49.91 28.07 31.72
N THR A 30 50.45 28.98 30.91
CA THR A 30 49.74 29.49 29.71
C THR A 30 49.56 28.42 28.64
N GLY A 31 50.53 27.51 28.48
CA GLY A 31 50.47 26.36 27.60
C GLY A 31 49.38 25.36 28.03
N ALA A 32 49.28 25.05 29.31
CA ALA A 32 48.25 24.18 29.84
C ALA A 32 46.84 24.78 29.70
N LEU A 33 46.70 26.08 29.98
CA LEU A 33 45.39 26.80 29.88
C LEU A 33 44.94 26.86 28.41
N SER A 34 45.88 27.18 27.49
CA SER A 34 45.60 27.19 26.05
C SER A 34 45.17 25.83 25.54
N SER A 35 45.85 24.74 25.95
CA SER A 35 45.51 23.38 25.58
C SER A 35 44.14 23.00 26.06
N PHE A 36 43.77 23.36 27.29
CA PHE A 36 42.46 23.12 27.87
C PHE A 36 41.34 23.88 27.11
N SER A 37 41.60 25.15 26.77
CA SER A 37 40.67 25.97 25.96
C SER A 37 40.41 25.32 24.60
N HIS A 38 41.48 24.91 23.87
CA HIS A 38 41.32 24.25 22.57
C HIS A 38 40.61 22.90 22.65
N LEU A 39 40.78 22.16 23.76
CA LEU A 39 40.00 20.93 24.00
C LEU A 39 38.52 21.25 24.16
N LEU A 40 38.17 22.26 24.94
CA LEU A 40 36.77 22.70 25.11
C LEU A 40 36.16 23.16 23.76
N ASP A 41 36.88 23.96 22.99
CA ASP A 41 36.45 24.38 21.67
C ASP A 41 36.21 23.18 20.74
N GLY A 42 37.13 22.23 20.75
CA GLY A 42 37.01 20.99 19.98
C GLY A 42 35.77 20.15 20.37
N PHE A 43 35.42 20.09 21.66
CA PHE A 43 34.19 19.42 22.11
C PHE A 43 32.94 20.20 21.69
N ILE A 44 32.95 21.52 21.83
CA ILE A 44 31.82 22.37 21.46
C ILE A 44 31.54 22.26 19.94
N TYR A 45 32.54 22.54 19.11
CA TYR A 45 32.40 22.47 17.65
C TYR A 45 32.11 21.05 17.18
N GLY A 46 32.78 20.04 17.78
CA GLY A 46 32.52 18.63 17.50
C GLY A 46 31.07 18.23 17.80
N SER A 47 30.53 18.71 18.93
CA SER A 47 29.13 18.43 19.28
C SER A 47 28.14 19.04 18.28
N PHE A 48 28.40 20.26 17.80
CA PHE A 48 27.57 20.90 16.77
C PHE A 48 27.62 20.13 15.44
N ILE A 49 28.79 19.67 15.01
CA ILE A 49 28.94 18.88 13.79
C ILE A 49 28.16 17.55 13.90
N VAL A 50 28.30 16.86 15.04
CA VAL A 50 27.58 15.61 15.30
C VAL A 50 26.07 15.84 15.33
N ALA A 51 25.63 16.88 16.05
CA ALA A 51 24.20 17.24 16.12
C ALA A 51 23.63 17.57 14.72
N TYR A 52 24.36 18.36 13.94
CA TYR A 52 24.00 18.67 12.55
C TYR A 52 23.90 17.43 11.67
N TYR A 53 24.88 16.53 11.75
CA TYR A 53 24.87 15.27 11.02
C TYR A 53 23.67 14.40 11.38
N TYR A 54 23.40 14.22 12.69
CA TYR A 54 22.24 13.43 13.14
C TYR A 54 20.92 14.08 12.79
N TYR A 55 20.83 15.42 12.86
CA TYR A 55 19.63 16.14 12.43
C TYR A 55 19.31 15.90 10.96
N HIS A 56 20.30 16.06 10.07
CA HIS A 56 20.11 15.80 8.64
C HIS A 56 19.81 14.34 8.32
N LYS A 57 20.50 13.43 9.00
CA LYS A 57 20.26 11.98 8.83
C LYS A 57 18.85 11.61 9.26
N ASN A 58 18.40 12.09 10.42
CA ASN A 58 17.04 11.84 10.92
C ASN A 58 15.97 12.46 10.02
N LYS A 59 16.20 13.69 9.54
CA LYS A 59 15.28 14.35 8.61
C LYS A 59 15.12 13.54 7.33
N LYS A 60 16.22 13.11 6.71
CA LYS A 60 16.18 12.26 5.52
C LYS A 60 15.42 10.95 5.77
N HIS A 61 15.68 10.31 6.91
CA HIS A 61 14.98 9.08 7.28
C HIS A 61 13.48 9.30 7.47
N GLN A 62 13.07 10.41 8.10
CA GLN A 62 11.65 10.76 8.23
C GLN A 62 10.98 11.01 6.87
N GLU A 63 11.65 11.68 5.94
CA GLU A 63 11.16 11.89 4.58
C GLU A 63 11.01 10.56 3.82
N GLU A 64 11.97 9.63 3.96
CA GLU A 64 11.87 8.29 3.39
C GLU A 64 10.68 7.52 3.98
N VAL A 65 10.51 7.49 5.30
CA VAL A 65 9.39 6.81 5.96
C VAL A 65 8.05 7.42 5.54
N ALA A 66 7.97 8.75 5.43
CA ALA A 66 6.76 9.43 4.97
C ALA A 66 6.41 9.03 3.52
N SER A 67 7.41 8.99 2.63
CA SER A 67 7.20 8.57 1.23
C SER A 67 6.77 7.10 1.10
N TYR A 68 7.35 6.21 1.91
CA TYR A 68 6.91 4.80 1.96
C TYR A 68 5.47 4.66 2.45
N ASN A 69 5.08 5.38 3.49
CA ASN A 69 3.72 5.34 4.02
C ASN A 69 2.71 5.88 3.01
N GLN A 70 3.06 6.95 2.28
CA GLN A 70 2.23 7.48 1.21
C GLN A 70 2.06 6.46 0.08
N ALA A 71 3.15 5.89 -0.43
CA ALA A 71 3.11 4.88 -1.49
C ALA A 71 2.29 3.64 -1.07
N LEU A 72 2.44 3.19 0.19
CA LEU A 72 1.65 2.09 0.75
C LEU A 72 0.16 2.44 0.80
N SER A 73 -0.19 3.66 1.22
CA SER A 73 -1.57 4.13 1.26
C SER A 73 -2.19 4.20 -0.13
N GLU A 74 -1.48 4.76 -1.12
CA GLU A 74 -1.91 4.82 -2.51
C GLU A 74 -2.10 3.43 -3.12
N SER A 75 -1.17 2.51 -2.82
CA SER A 75 -1.28 1.10 -3.24
C SER A 75 -2.53 0.43 -2.65
N ARG A 76 -2.81 0.64 -1.35
CA ARG A 76 -4.02 0.12 -0.70
C ARG A 76 -5.30 0.70 -1.30
N ILE A 77 -5.34 2.02 -1.57
CA ILE A 77 -6.49 2.66 -2.22
C ILE A 77 -6.71 2.09 -3.62
N THR A 78 -5.63 1.87 -4.38
CA THR A 78 -5.71 1.28 -5.72
C THR A 78 -6.22 -0.16 -5.66
N GLN A 79 -5.73 -0.93 -4.71
CA GLN A 79 -6.20 -2.29 -4.47
C GLN A 79 -7.68 -2.32 -4.08
N LEU A 80 -8.13 -1.46 -3.17
CA LEU A 80 -9.54 -1.33 -2.80
C LEU A 80 -10.42 -0.93 -4.00
N LYS A 81 -9.98 0.03 -4.82
CA LYS A 81 -10.69 0.41 -6.05
C LYS A 81 -10.79 -0.73 -7.04
N ALA A 82 -9.73 -1.54 -7.19
CA ALA A 82 -9.76 -2.71 -8.08
C ALA A 82 -10.76 -3.78 -7.57
N GLN A 83 -10.89 -3.94 -6.26
CA GLN A 83 -11.85 -4.85 -5.63
C GLN A 83 -13.30 -4.46 -5.88
N LEU A 84 -13.59 -3.16 -6.02
CA LEU A 84 -14.93 -2.67 -6.32
C LEU A 84 -15.39 -3.02 -7.75
N ASN A 85 -14.49 -3.44 -8.64
CA ASN A 85 -14.75 -3.69 -10.06
C ASN A 85 -15.75 -2.67 -10.65
N PRO A 86 -15.30 -1.43 -10.97
CA PRO A 86 -16.22 -0.37 -11.40
C PRO A 86 -17.05 -0.77 -12.62
N HIS A 87 -16.50 -1.57 -13.51
CA HIS A 87 -17.18 -2.05 -14.70
C HIS A 87 -18.36 -2.98 -14.34
N PHE A 88 -18.16 -3.87 -13.36
CA PHE A 88 -19.24 -4.71 -12.84
C PHE A 88 -20.35 -3.87 -12.22
N LEU A 89 -19.98 -2.85 -11.42
CA LEU A 89 -20.94 -1.94 -10.80
C LEU A 89 -21.77 -1.22 -11.86
N PHE A 90 -21.13 -0.56 -12.85
CA PHE A 90 -21.85 0.17 -13.90
C PHE A 90 -22.73 -0.75 -14.75
N ASN A 91 -22.26 -1.94 -15.09
CA ASN A 91 -23.07 -2.90 -15.86
C ASN A 91 -24.33 -3.32 -15.13
N ASN A 92 -24.24 -3.55 -13.83
CA ASN A 92 -25.42 -3.94 -13.03
C ASN A 92 -26.36 -2.75 -12.77
N LEU A 93 -25.84 -1.53 -12.63
CA LEU A 93 -26.69 -0.34 -12.54
C LEU A 93 -27.47 -0.10 -13.85
N ASN A 94 -26.89 -0.39 -15.01
CA ASN A 94 -27.59 -0.29 -16.28
C ASN A 94 -28.72 -1.34 -16.39
N VAL A 95 -28.51 -2.57 -15.91
CA VAL A 95 -29.57 -3.59 -15.83
C VAL A 95 -30.68 -3.15 -14.89
N LEU A 96 -30.33 -2.61 -13.73
CA LEU A 96 -31.32 -2.09 -12.78
C LEU A 96 -32.16 -0.96 -13.38
N ASP A 97 -31.55 -0.03 -14.13
CA ASP A 97 -32.24 1.07 -14.80
C ASP A 97 -33.29 0.55 -15.79
N GLN A 98 -32.92 -0.45 -16.59
CA GLN A 98 -33.86 -1.12 -17.50
C GLN A 98 -35.03 -1.79 -16.76
N LEU A 99 -34.72 -2.56 -15.71
CA LEU A 99 -35.74 -3.24 -14.92
C LEU A 99 -36.68 -2.26 -14.20
N LEU A 100 -36.21 -1.10 -13.78
CA LEU A 100 -37.08 -0.06 -13.15
C LEU A 100 -38.16 0.46 -14.10
N VAL A 101 -37.89 0.46 -15.41
CA VAL A 101 -38.86 0.88 -16.43
C VAL A 101 -39.82 -0.27 -16.78
N GLU A 102 -39.31 -1.50 -16.85
CA GLU A 102 -40.06 -2.67 -17.29
C GLU A 102 -40.93 -3.29 -16.16
N ASP A 103 -40.32 -3.56 -15.02
CA ASP A 103 -40.94 -4.24 -13.90
C ASP A 103 -40.31 -3.85 -12.55
N LYS A 104 -40.97 -3.01 -11.80
CA LYS A 104 -40.49 -2.53 -10.49
C LYS A 104 -40.25 -3.66 -9.48
N GLN A 105 -41.01 -4.74 -9.54
CA GLN A 105 -40.85 -5.86 -8.64
C GLN A 105 -39.55 -6.61 -8.94
N LYS A 106 -39.27 -6.88 -10.22
CA LYS A 106 -38.00 -7.48 -10.67
C LYS A 106 -36.80 -6.58 -10.35
N ALA A 107 -36.95 -5.25 -10.52
CA ALA A 107 -35.91 -4.31 -10.15
C ALA A 107 -35.56 -4.37 -8.67
N PHE A 108 -36.57 -4.55 -7.79
CA PHE A 108 -36.36 -4.67 -6.36
C PHE A 108 -35.68 -6.00 -5.98
N GLU A 109 -36.08 -7.10 -6.60
CA GLU A 109 -35.46 -8.41 -6.44
C GLU A 109 -33.98 -8.38 -6.88
N PHE A 110 -33.72 -7.83 -8.07
CA PHE A 110 -32.37 -7.62 -8.60
C PHE A 110 -31.49 -6.79 -7.65
N LEU A 111 -32.02 -5.70 -7.11
CA LEU A 111 -31.28 -4.83 -6.19
C LEU A 111 -30.86 -5.57 -4.92
N ASN A 112 -31.74 -6.41 -4.37
CA ASN A 112 -31.41 -7.21 -3.19
C ASN A 112 -30.35 -8.27 -3.50
N GLU A 113 -30.47 -8.99 -4.61
CA GLU A 113 -29.48 -9.96 -5.07
C GLU A 113 -28.12 -9.30 -5.31
N PHE A 114 -28.10 -8.13 -5.95
CA PHE A 114 -26.91 -7.35 -6.18
C PHE A 114 -26.26 -6.89 -4.87
N ALA A 115 -27.04 -6.43 -3.90
CA ALA A 115 -26.53 -6.01 -2.60
C ALA A 115 -25.90 -7.18 -1.82
N ASP A 116 -26.48 -8.38 -1.88
CA ASP A 116 -25.95 -9.58 -1.23
C ASP A 116 -24.64 -10.04 -1.84
N ILE A 117 -24.55 -10.03 -3.19
CA ILE A 117 -23.31 -10.30 -3.92
C ILE A 117 -22.22 -9.30 -3.53
N TYR A 118 -22.56 -8.01 -3.52
CA TYR A 118 -21.59 -6.98 -3.20
C TYR A 118 -21.07 -7.08 -1.76
N ARG A 119 -21.95 -7.44 -0.83
CA ARG A 119 -21.58 -7.70 0.57
C ARG A 119 -20.62 -8.87 0.69
N TYR A 120 -20.88 -9.97 -0.02
CA TYR A 120 -19.96 -11.11 -0.04
C TYR A 120 -18.57 -10.72 -0.61
N VAL A 121 -18.54 -10.03 -1.73
CA VAL A 121 -17.28 -9.55 -2.35
C VAL A 121 -16.45 -8.75 -1.36
N LEU A 122 -17.06 -7.79 -0.66
CA LEU A 122 -16.37 -6.97 0.34
C LEU A 122 -15.84 -7.80 1.52
N GLN A 123 -16.60 -8.79 1.99
CA GLN A 123 -16.19 -9.64 3.12
C GLN A 123 -15.16 -10.70 2.74
N ALA A 124 -15.23 -11.19 1.51
CA ALA A 124 -14.36 -12.25 1.02
C ALA A 124 -12.96 -11.74 0.67
N THR A 125 -12.84 -10.48 0.28
CA THR A 125 -11.58 -9.88 -0.19
C THR A 125 -10.49 -9.86 0.88
N ASP A 126 -10.84 -9.78 2.16
CA ASP A 126 -9.88 -9.80 3.26
C ASP A 126 -9.45 -11.24 3.66
N LYS A 127 -10.12 -12.25 3.12
CA LYS A 127 -9.83 -13.66 3.42
C LYS A 127 -8.82 -14.21 2.41
N LYS A 128 -7.84 -14.98 2.89
CA LYS A 128 -6.90 -15.70 2.01
C LYS A 128 -7.55 -16.90 1.33
N LEU A 129 -8.40 -17.59 2.05
CA LEU A 129 -9.13 -18.78 1.60
C LEU A 129 -10.52 -18.80 2.20
N VAL A 130 -11.49 -19.33 1.48
CA VAL A 130 -12.87 -19.59 1.93
C VAL A 130 -13.22 -21.05 1.72
N PRO A 131 -14.15 -21.63 2.49
CA PRO A 131 -14.68 -22.96 2.23
C PRO A 131 -15.31 -23.04 0.84
N ILE A 132 -15.10 -24.13 0.12
CA ILE A 132 -15.62 -24.28 -1.25
C ILE A 132 -17.14 -24.17 -1.34
N HIS A 133 -17.87 -24.59 -0.30
CA HIS A 133 -19.32 -24.47 -0.27
C HIS A 133 -19.81 -23.03 -0.19
N GLU A 134 -19.07 -22.12 0.49
CA GLU A 134 -19.38 -20.69 0.49
C GLU A 134 -19.21 -20.10 -0.91
N GLU A 135 -18.13 -20.46 -1.59
CA GLU A 135 -17.83 -20.01 -2.94
C GLU A 135 -18.82 -20.55 -3.97
N LEU A 136 -19.25 -21.79 -3.83
CA LEU A 136 -20.31 -22.39 -4.68
C LEU A 136 -21.65 -21.69 -4.49
N THR A 137 -22.01 -21.38 -3.24
CA THR A 137 -23.23 -20.62 -2.94
C THR A 137 -23.19 -19.23 -3.56
N PHE A 138 -22.06 -18.57 -3.43
CA PHE A 138 -21.83 -17.26 -4.06
C PHE A 138 -21.88 -17.33 -5.59
N ALA A 139 -21.24 -18.34 -6.20
CA ALA A 139 -21.25 -18.55 -7.65
C ALA A 139 -22.67 -18.74 -8.20
N MET A 140 -23.53 -19.48 -7.49
CA MET A 140 -24.95 -19.64 -7.85
C MET A 140 -25.73 -18.31 -7.76
N GLN A 141 -25.52 -17.53 -6.71
CA GLN A 141 -26.13 -16.20 -6.57
C GLN A 141 -25.66 -15.25 -7.67
N TYR A 142 -24.37 -15.24 -7.94
CA TYR A 142 -23.76 -14.45 -9.00
C TYR A 142 -24.32 -14.83 -10.38
N PHE A 143 -24.50 -16.12 -10.64
CA PHE A 143 -25.06 -16.59 -11.89
C PHE A 143 -26.52 -16.16 -12.09
N LYS A 144 -27.34 -16.12 -11.04
CA LYS A 144 -28.69 -15.55 -11.11
C LYS A 144 -28.69 -14.09 -11.56
N LEU A 145 -27.75 -13.30 -11.06
CA LEU A 145 -27.60 -11.90 -11.48
C LEU A 145 -27.26 -11.82 -12.99
N ILE A 146 -26.44 -12.73 -13.50
CA ILE A 146 -26.12 -12.84 -14.94
C ILE A 146 -27.37 -13.19 -15.76
N GLN A 147 -28.24 -14.05 -15.25
CA GLN A 147 -29.49 -14.42 -15.94
C GLN A 147 -30.43 -13.25 -16.16
N HIS A 148 -30.43 -12.23 -15.28
CA HIS A 148 -31.22 -10.99 -15.54
C HIS A 148 -30.76 -10.26 -16.80
N LYS A 149 -29.49 -10.36 -17.18
CA LYS A 149 -28.93 -9.71 -18.35
C LYS A 149 -29.01 -10.56 -19.63
N TYR A 150 -28.75 -11.86 -19.49
CA TYR A 150 -28.56 -12.74 -20.64
C TYR A 150 -29.68 -13.77 -20.83
N GLY A 151 -30.67 -13.78 -19.92
CA GLY A 151 -31.76 -14.76 -19.96
C GLY A 151 -31.22 -16.20 -19.91
N ASP A 152 -31.78 -17.07 -20.74
CA ASP A 152 -31.44 -18.49 -20.81
C ASP A 152 -30.24 -18.80 -21.73
N ALA A 153 -29.49 -17.76 -22.17
CA ALA A 153 -28.34 -17.95 -23.06
C ALA A 153 -27.19 -18.72 -22.40
N TYR A 154 -27.15 -18.77 -21.07
CA TYR A 154 -26.17 -19.53 -20.31
C TYR A 154 -26.85 -20.36 -19.24
N GLN A 155 -26.27 -21.53 -18.99
CA GLN A 155 -26.70 -22.46 -17.95
C GLN A 155 -25.51 -22.84 -17.08
N LEU A 156 -25.72 -22.98 -15.79
CA LEU A 156 -24.68 -23.36 -14.82
C LEU A 156 -25.05 -24.72 -14.22
N GLU A 157 -24.17 -25.68 -14.39
CA GLU A 157 -24.26 -26.99 -13.76
C GLU A 157 -23.11 -27.14 -12.77
N ILE A 158 -23.42 -27.43 -11.51
CA ILE A 158 -22.42 -27.64 -10.48
C ILE A 158 -22.45 -29.10 -10.03
N GLU A 159 -21.37 -29.80 -10.31
CA GLU A 159 -21.12 -31.14 -9.81
C GLU A 159 -19.99 -31.06 -8.77
N SER A 160 -20.33 -30.99 -7.50
CA SER A 160 -19.32 -30.94 -6.42
C SER A 160 -19.67 -31.93 -5.33
N SER A 161 -18.71 -32.81 -5.03
CA SER A 161 -18.75 -33.76 -3.91
C SER A 161 -17.65 -33.54 -2.88
N GLY A 162 -16.83 -32.45 -3.05
CA GLY A 162 -15.62 -32.21 -2.26
C GLY A 162 -15.80 -31.20 -1.13
N SER A 163 -15.04 -31.41 -0.06
CA SER A 163 -14.79 -30.41 0.97
C SER A 163 -13.37 -29.85 0.81
N GLY A 164 -13.20 -28.54 0.90
CA GLY A 164 -11.89 -27.91 0.73
C GLY A 164 -11.98 -26.39 0.86
N TYR A 165 -10.85 -25.75 0.58
CA TYR A 165 -10.73 -24.31 0.60
C TYR A 165 -10.25 -23.80 -0.77
N ILE A 166 -10.74 -22.67 -1.18
CA ILE A 166 -10.42 -22.02 -2.45
C ILE A 166 -10.15 -20.53 -2.21
N VAL A 167 -9.39 -19.90 -3.10
CA VAL A 167 -9.24 -18.43 -3.10
C VAL A 167 -10.59 -17.79 -3.40
N PRO A 168 -11.04 -16.79 -2.63
CA PRO A 168 -12.30 -16.10 -2.88
C PRO A 168 -12.42 -15.58 -4.32
N LEU A 169 -13.65 -15.54 -4.82
CA LEU A 169 -14.02 -15.01 -6.15
C LEU A 169 -13.42 -15.79 -7.35
N THR A 170 -12.82 -16.96 -7.10
CA THR A 170 -12.27 -17.80 -8.18
C THR A 170 -13.36 -18.30 -9.12
N LEU A 171 -14.49 -18.79 -8.57
CA LEU A 171 -15.60 -19.28 -9.39
C LEU A 171 -16.29 -18.17 -10.17
N GLN A 172 -16.41 -16.97 -9.60
CA GLN A 172 -16.89 -15.79 -10.33
C GLN A 172 -16.01 -15.53 -11.56
N LEU A 173 -14.69 -15.49 -11.37
CA LEU A 173 -13.74 -15.23 -12.45
C LEU A 173 -13.85 -16.28 -13.58
N LEU A 174 -14.04 -17.55 -13.22
CA LEU A 174 -14.22 -18.61 -14.21
C LEU A 174 -15.53 -18.44 -14.97
N ILE A 175 -16.63 -18.10 -14.30
CA ILE A 175 -17.92 -17.83 -14.93
C ILE A 175 -17.82 -16.62 -15.87
N GLU A 176 -17.22 -15.54 -15.43
CA GLU A 176 -17.00 -14.35 -16.26
C GLU A 176 -16.17 -14.66 -17.50
N ASN A 177 -15.09 -15.39 -17.36
CA ASN A 177 -14.26 -15.83 -18.49
C ASN A 177 -15.05 -16.72 -19.46
N ALA A 178 -15.84 -17.66 -18.95
CA ALA A 178 -16.68 -18.51 -19.79
C ALA A 178 -17.68 -17.71 -20.62
N ILE A 179 -18.33 -16.71 -20.02
CA ILE A 179 -19.29 -15.82 -20.70
C ILE A 179 -18.60 -14.91 -21.69
N GLN A 180 -17.45 -14.34 -21.32
CA GLN A 180 -16.72 -13.39 -22.18
C GLN A 180 -16.18 -14.04 -23.46
N HIS A 181 -15.79 -15.32 -23.38
CA HIS A 181 -15.15 -16.01 -24.50
C HIS A 181 -16.09 -16.92 -25.28
N ASN A 182 -17.37 -17.03 -24.89
CA ASN A 182 -18.35 -17.84 -25.58
C ASN A 182 -19.65 -17.06 -25.80
N PHE A 183 -20.19 -17.12 -26.99
CA PHE A 183 -21.45 -16.48 -27.34
C PHE A 183 -22.61 -17.45 -27.22
N GLY A 184 -23.34 -17.41 -26.09
CA GLY A 184 -24.59 -18.12 -25.91
C GLY A 184 -25.77 -17.30 -26.46
N THR A 185 -26.77 -17.99 -26.96
CA THR A 185 -28.09 -17.43 -27.31
C THR A 185 -29.18 -18.26 -26.67
N SER A 186 -30.40 -17.71 -26.59
CA SER A 186 -31.55 -18.48 -26.06
C SER A 186 -31.86 -19.73 -26.88
N ASP A 187 -31.50 -19.75 -28.18
CA ASP A 187 -31.71 -20.91 -29.06
C ASP A 187 -30.56 -21.92 -28.94
N THR A 188 -29.37 -21.47 -28.57
CA THR A 188 -28.18 -22.29 -28.39
C THR A 188 -27.47 -21.93 -27.09
N PRO A 189 -28.01 -22.37 -25.94
CA PRO A 189 -27.46 -22.01 -24.65
C PRO A 189 -26.11 -22.72 -24.42
N ILE A 190 -25.21 -22.01 -23.73
CA ILE A 190 -23.91 -22.55 -23.32
C ILE A 190 -24.01 -23.04 -21.88
N CYS A 191 -23.65 -24.31 -21.69
CA CYS A 191 -23.57 -24.91 -20.36
C CYS A 191 -22.15 -24.75 -19.78
N ILE A 192 -22.07 -24.08 -18.63
CA ILE A 192 -20.85 -23.92 -17.81
C ILE A 192 -20.89 -25.00 -16.74
N LYS A 193 -19.88 -25.90 -16.74
CA LYS A 193 -19.78 -27.02 -15.79
C LYS A 193 -18.57 -26.86 -14.87
#